data_e9ba0d5de7bba8042772ecf73bf48a9a
#
_entry.id   e9ba0d5de7bba8042772ecf73bf48a9a
#
_cell.length_a   1.000
_cell.length_b   1.000
_cell.length_c   1.000
_cell.angle_alpha   90.00
_cell.angle_beta   90.00
_cell.angle_gamma   90.00
#
_symmetry.space_group_name_H-M   'P 1'
#
loop_
_entity.id
_entity.type
_entity.pdbx_description
1 polymer ?
#
loop_
_entity_poly.entity_id
_entity_poly.type
_entity_poly.pdbx_seq_one_letter_code
_entity_poly.pdbx_strand_id
1 'polypeptide(L)'
;MTSKEQETSSSQKPEESKKDKNSEKADFIVTPWDVSGNIDYKKLIEKFGTQYIDQPLLEKFKKVTGKELHPWLKRGIYFTHRAFDKFLDAYAEGDPVFLYTGRGPSSEAMHIGHLIPFIFTKWMQDTFNCPLVIQISDEEKAAFKHVEFESLHKMGFENAKEIISCGFDVKKTFIFSNRDYRLKCQKYENFASDFKNNTSIKSIQSIFGLNETGNIFMYDWPIYQSVAAFWQAYPHIFGNRPAVCCVPHAIDQDPYFRLARDVAPKMNLIKPTNIMCSFIPPITGQDGKMSSSKADATIFLTDDKETLRRKIMTSCKSGADPDPEVHKKKGGNANEDIAYQYLRYFEMDDDKLEKIRKDFTSGELSANGIKEILVEKVWELMEKIQVNRKKIDEKLLNDYYELKPMELPKPKMKEVIPEEKELYELLDKFGINHETKYHSIISTIDQFEDLEQKINGIII
;
A
#
# COMPACT_ATOMS: atom_id res chain seq x y z
N MET A 1 -46.03 -47.09 45.23
CA MET A 1 -45.73 -46.61 46.60
C MET A 1 -44.37 -45.93 46.54
N THR A 2 -44.38 -44.61 46.48
CA THR A 2 -43.69 -43.64 47.36
C THR A 2 -42.15 -43.68 47.29
N SER A 3 -41.41 -42.65 47.12
CA SER A 3 -41.58 -41.21 47.40
C SER A 3 -40.50 -40.46 46.68
N LYS A 4 -40.81 -39.18 46.42
CA LYS A 4 -39.90 -38.11 45.94
C LYS A 4 -38.90 -37.77 47.03
N GLU A 5 -37.62 -37.51 46.65
CA GLU A 5 -36.79 -36.55 47.32
C GLU A 5 -36.14 -35.61 46.30
N GLN A 6 -36.34 -34.32 46.53
CA GLN A 6 -35.78 -33.19 45.83
C GLN A 6 -34.41 -32.88 46.49
N GLU A 7 -33.36 -32.86 45.69
CA GLU A 7 -32.14 -32.18 46.09
C GLU A 7 -31.95 -30.89 45.28
N THR A 8 -31.91 -29.81 45.98
CA THR A 8 -31.66 -28.46 45.51
C THR A 8 -30.15 -28.28 45.34
N SER A 9 -29.64 -28.13 44.10
CA SER A 9 -28.27 -27.72 43.87
C SER A 9 -28.19 -26.21 43.67
N SER A 10 -27.53 -25.55 44.63
CA SER A 10 -27.15 -24.14 44.58
C SER A 10 -26.16 -23.85 43.45
N SER A 11 -26.60 -23.03 42.52
CA SER A 11 -25.73 -22.46 41.46
C SER A 11 -24.80 -21.39 42.08
N GLN A 12 -23.53 -21.70 42.20
CA GLN A 12 -22.47 -20.69 42.37
C GLN A 12 -22.22 -19.99 41.04
N LYS A 13 -22.42 -18.67 41.01
CA LYS A 13 -21.97 -17.79 39.95
C LYS A 13 -20.44 -17.70 39.95
N PRO A 14 -19.75 -17.71 38.80
CA PRO A 14 -18.32 -17.41 38.75
C PRO A 14 -18.09 -15.94 39.09
N GLU A 15 -17.13 -15.67 39.99
CA GLU A 15 -16.62 -14.33 40.31
C GLU A 15 -16.10 -13.64 39.03
N GLU A 16 -16.64 -12.46 38.79
CA GLU A 16 -16.09 -11.52 37.79
C GLU A 16 -14.68 -11.09 38.22
N SER A 17 -13.67 -11.53 37.48
CA SER A 17 -12.32 -11.03 37.62
C SER A 17 -12.29 -9.53 37.32
N LYS A 18 -11.84 -8.74 38.26
CA LYS A 18 -11.62 -7.30 38.15
C LYS A 18 -10.72 -7.03 36.94
N LYS A 19 -11.33 -6.51 35.87
CA LYS A 19 -10.60 -5.92 34.75
C LYS A 19 -9.85 -4.70 35.27
N ASP A 20 -8.54 -4.69 35.07
CA ASP A 20 -7.68 -3.52 35.26
C ASP A 20 -8.24 -2.35 34.41
N LYS A 21 -8.78 -1.35 35.10
CA LYS A 21 -9.19 -0.08 34.54
C LYS A 21 -7.96 0.80 34.40
N ASN A 22 -7.17 0.63 33.35
CA ASN A 22 -6.26 1.67 32.83
C ASN A 22 -5.74 1.25 31.44
N SER A 23 -6.62 0.97 30.48
CA SER A 23 -6.32 1.14 29.08
C SER A 23 -7.16 2.33 28.60
N GLU A 24 -6.52 3.46 28.33
CA GLU A 24 -7.14 4.51 27.54
C GLU A 24 -7.74 3.85 26.30
N LYS A 25 -9.08 3.87 26.18
CA LYS A 25 -9.76 3.39 24.97
C LYS A 25 -9.20 4.22 23.83
N ALA A 26 -8.44 3.60 22.94
CA ALA A 26 -8.02 4.26 21.70
C ALA A 26 -9.29 4.73 20.97
N ASP A 27 -9.37 6.03 20.66
CA ASP A 27 -10.52 6.63 19.97
C ASP A 27 -10.75 6.05 18.56
N PHE A 28 -9.80 5.27 18.05
CA PHE A 28 -9.85 4.64 16.72
C PHE A 28 -9.05 3.34 16.67
N ILE A 29 -9.43 2.47 15.72
CA ILE A 29 -8.73 1.23 15.38
C ILE A 29 -8.22 1.33 13.94
N VAL A 30 -6.95 1.01 13.71
CA VAL A 30 -6.35 0.87 12.38
C VAL A 30 -5.49 -0.38 12.35
N THR A 31 -5.98 -1.40 11.66
CA THR A 31 -5.30 -2.67 11.36
C THR A 31 -5.51 -3.00 9.87
N PRO A 32 -4.77 -3.95 9.30
CA PRO A 32 -4.98 -4.32 7.90
C PRO A 32 -6.41 -4.77 7.57
N TRP A 33 -7.10 -5.35 8.52
CA TRP A 33 -8.45 -5.92 8.33
C TRP A 33 -9.59 -5.13 8.99
N ASP A 34 -9.29 -4.20 9.91
CA ASP A 34 -10.30 -3.37 10.58
C ASP A 34 -9.85 -1.93 10.71
N VAL A 35 -10.71 -1.00 10.28
CA VAL A 35 -10.50 0.45 10.40
C VAL A 35 -11.80 1.08 10.87
N SER A 36 -11.80 1.65 12.08
CA SER A 36 -12.98 2.25 12.70
C SER A 36 -12.62 3.43 13.61
N GLY A 37 -13.59 4.28 13.89
CA GLY A 37 -13.46 5.49 14.69
C GLY A 37 -12.91 6.70 13.92
N ASN A 38 -12.83 7.84 14.62
CA ASN A 38 -12.28 9.09 14.04
C ASN A 38 -10.75 9.03 14.07
N ILE A 39 -10.13 8.88 12.91
CA ILE A 39 -8.71 8.60 12.78
C ILE A 39 -7.90 9.89 12.98
N ASP A 40 -7.17 9.95 14.08
CA ASP A 40 -6.13 10.96 14.30
C ASP A 40 -4.81 10.53 13.63
N TYR A 41 -4.55 11.07 12.45
CA TYR A 41 -3.36 10.73 11.68
C TYR A 41 -2.04 11.14 12.36
N LYS A 42 -2.03 12.16 13.24
CA LYS A 42 -0.84 12.54 14.02
C LYS A 42 -0.50 11.45 15.04
N LYS A 43 -1.48 11.06 15.85
CA LYS A 43 -1.32 9.92 16.79
C LYS A 43 -0.96 8.63 16.06
N LEU A 44 -1.50 8.43 14.85
CA LEU A 44 -1.21 7.23 14.07
C LEU A 44 0.25 7.19 13.58
N ILE A 45 0.79 8.32 13.13
CA ILE A 45 2.21 8.45 12.77
C ILE A 45 3.11 8.13 13.95
N GLU A 46 2.82 8.70 15.13
CA GLU A 46 3.57 8.44 16.37
C GLU A 46 3.49 6.95 16.77
N LYS A 47 2.28 6.38 16.78
CA LYS A 47 2.04 4.96 17.12
C LYS A 47 2.75 4.00 16.16
N PHE A 48 2.79 4.31 14.87
CA PHE A 48 3.45 3.47 13.87
C PHE A 48 4.94 3.77 13.74
N GLY A 49 5.42 4.93 14.26
CA GLY A 49 6.82 5.35 14.14
C GLY A 49 7.22 5.62 12.69
N THR A 50 6.33 6.25 11.92
CA THR A 50 6.58 6.71 10.55
C THR A 50 7.02 8.17 10.52
N GLN A 51 7.46 8.69 9.39
CA GLN A 51 7.90 10.06 9.22
C GLN A 51 6.94 10.82 8.33
N TYR A 52 6.71 12.12 8.62
CA TYR A 52 5.94 12.97 7.72
C TYR A 52 6.66 13.15 6.38
N ILE A 53 5.88 13.26 5.30
CA ILE A 53 6.38 13.77 4.03
C ILE A 53 6.50 15.29 4.19
N ASP A 54 7.70 15.74 4.45
CA ASP A 54 8.02 17.13 4.69
C ASP A 54 8.49 17.86 3.41
N GLN A 55 8.62 19.17 3.50
CA GLN A 55 9.04 20.01 2.38
C GLN A 55 10.43 19.63 1.82
N PRO A 56 11.45 19.35 2.66
CA PRO A 56 12.76 18.88 2.16
C PRO A 56 12.66 17.60 1.32
N LEU A 57 11.84 16.63 1.72
CA LEU A 57 11.63 15.41 0.96
C LEU A 57 10.95 15.67 -0.38
N LEU A 58 9.96 16.57 -0.42
CA LEU A 58 9.28 16.97 -1.65
C LEU A 58 10.23 17.71 -2.61
N GLU A 59 11.09 18.56 -2.12
CA GLU A 59 12.13 19.24 -2.90
C GLU A 59 13.16 18.24 -3.44
N LYS A 60 13.59 17.29 -2.61
CA LYS A 60 14.45 16.19 -3.04
C LYS A 60 13.80 15.38 -4.16
N PHE A 61 12.52 15.05 -4.04
CA PHE A 61 11.76 14.36 -5.09
C PHE A 61 11.83 15.11 -6.42
N LYS A 62 11.49 16.41 -6.42
CA LYS A 62 11.54 17.25 -7.63
C LYS A 62 12.95 17.29 -8.24
N LYS A 63 13.97 17.48 -7.41
CA LYS A 63 15.37 17.52 -7.83
C LYS A 63 15.82 16.20 -8.48
N VAL A 64 15.45 15.07 -7.87
CA VAL A 64 15.89 13.74 -8.31
C VAL A 64 15.17 13.29 -9.58
N THR A 65 13.87 13.55 -9.66
CA THR A 65 13.04 13.09 -10.78
C THR A 65 12.94 14.09 -11.94
N GLY A 66 13.17 15.37 -11.68
CA GLY A 66 12.91 16.46 -12.63
C GLY A 66 11.41 16.62 -12.97
N LYS A 67 10.50 16.04 -12.15
CA LYS A 67 9.06 16.04 -12.38
C LYS A 67 8.36 16.91 -11.34
N GLU A 68 7.21 17.47 -11.75
CA GLU A 68 6.31 18.12 -10.82
C GLU A 68 5.67 17.12 -9.85
N LEU A 69 5.38 17.61 -8.64
CA LEU A 69 4.74 16.80 -7.61
C LEU A 69 3.30 16.46 -7.99
N HIS A 70 2.91 15.22 -7.72
CA HIS A 70 1.51 14.84 -7.79
C HIS A 70 0.67 15.71 -6.85
N PRO A 71 -0.54 16.15 -7.23
CA PRO A 71 -1.42 16.94 -6.34
C PRO A 71 -1.64 16.28 -4.98
N TRP A 72 -1.68 14.95 -4.92
CA TRP A 72 -1.86 14.21 -3.67
C TRP A 72 -0.68 14.31 -2.69
N LEU A 73 0.53 14.56 -3.19
CA LEU A 73 1.69 14.89 -2.33
C LEU A 73 1.56 16.31 -1.79
N LYS A 74 1.24 17.28 -2.66
CA LYS A 74 1.05 18.68 -2.26
C LYS A 74 -0.08 18.87 -1.24
N ARG A 75 -1.15 18.09 -1.37
CA ARG A 75 -2.36 18.14 -0.54
C ARG A 75 -2.28 17.29 0.73
N GLY A 76 -1.16 16.58 0.95
CA GLY A 76 -0.98 15.70 2.11
C GLY A 76 -1.93 14.49 2.14
N ILE A 77 -2.40 14.01 0.98
CA ILE A 77 -3.14 12.75 0.86
C ILE A 77 -2.18 11.58 1.06
N TYR A 78 -1.04 11.60 0.36
CA TYR A 78 0.14 10.85 0.76
C TYR A 78 0.89 11.71 1.76
N PHE A 79 0.92 11.31 3.03
CA PHE A 79 1.29 12.18 4.14
C PHE A 79 2.45 11.64 4.98
N THR A 80 2.76 10.34 4.89
CA THR A 80 3.80 9.72 5.70
C THR A 80 4.58 8.65 4.92
N HIS A 81 5.79 8.36 5.39
CA HIS A 81 6.70 7.42 4.72
C HIS A 81 7.61 6.67 5.71
N ARG A 82 8.24 5.62 5.21
CA ARG A 82 9.40 4.95 5.83
C ARG A 82 10.55 4.93 4.84
N ALA A 83 11.60 5.69 5.13
CA ALA A 83 12.83 5.75 4.34
C ALA A 83 12.61 5.98 2.82
N PHE A 84 11.59 6.76 2.43
CA PHE A 84 11.37 7.08 1.02
C PHE A 84 12.51 7.93 0.45
N ASP A 85 13.22 8.69 1.28
CA ASP A 85 14.46 9.36 0.96
C ASP A 85 15.54 8.41 0.41
N LYS A 86 15.62 7.17 0.93
CA LYS A 86 16.57 6.14 0.47
C LYS A 86 16.19 5.57 -0.91
N PHE A 87 14.89 5.45 -1.20
CA PHE A 87 14.45 5.10 -2.54
C PHE A 87 14.83 6.18 -3.57
N LEU A 88 14.70 7.46 -3.19
CA LEU A 88 15.12 8.58 -4.02
C LEU A 88 16.64 8.63 -4.20
N ASP A 89 17.42 8.31 -3.17
CA ASP A 89 18.88 8.20 -3.25
C ASP A 89 19.29 7.11 -4.24
N ALA A 90 18.77 5.90 -4.07
CA ALA A 90 19.04 4.77 -4.97
C ALA A 90 18.70 5.11 -6.44
N TYR A 91 17.53 5.73 -6.67
CA TYR A 91 17.15 6.16 -8.02
C TYR A 91 18.10 7.22 -8.58
N ALA A 92 18.51 8.21 -7.78
CA ALA A 92 19.44 9.26 -8.19
C ALA A 92 20.82 8.70 -8.52
N GLU A 93 21.25 7.67 -7.81
CA GLU A 93 22.52 6.96 -8.01
C GLU A 93 22.49 6.01 -9.20
N GLY A 94 21.30 5.74 -9.75
CA GLY A 94 21.09 4.83 -10.87
C GLY A 94 20.99 3.37 -10.46
N ASP A 95 20.83 3.10 -9.17
CA ASP A 95 20.57 1.75 -8.67
C ASP A 95 19.21 1.24 -9.14
N PRO A 96 19.04 -0.08 -9.33
CA PRO A 96 17.74 -0.64 -9.67
C PRO A 96 16.73 -0.36 -8.56
N VAL A 97 15.58 0.18 -8.95
CA VAL A 97 14.44 0.41 -8.08
C VAL A 97 13.19 -0.25 -8.64
N PHE A 98 12.25 -0.60 -7.79
CA PHE A 98 10.96 -1.13 -8.22
C PHE A 98 9.83 -0.73 -7.26
N LEU A 99 8.62 -0.83 -7.75
CA LEU A 99 7.41 -0.59 -6.97
C LEU A 99 6.73 -1.91 -6.64
N TYR A 100 6.14 -1.99 -5.48
CA TYR A 100 5.26 -3.07 -5.09
C TYR A 100 3.97 -2.50 -4.49
N THR A 101 2.85 -3.06 -4.88
CA THR A 101 1.55 -2.82 -4.25
C THR A 101 0.70 -4.09 -4.33
N GLY A 102 -0.49 -4.10 -3.75
CA GLY A 102 -1.31 -5.29 -3.77
C GLY A 102 -2.79 -5.02 -3.57
N ARG A 103 -3.58 -6.09 -3.74
CA ARG A 103 -5.01 -6.10 -3.55
C ARG A 103 -5.48 -7.39 -2.90
N GLY A 104 -6.11 -7.29 -1.72
CA GLY A 104 -6.85 -8.39 -1.12
C GLY A 104 -8.27 -8.40 -1.69
N PRO A 105 -8.63 -9.35 -2.58
CA PRO A 105 -9.98 -9.41 -3.15
C PRO A 105 -11.01 -9.62 -2.04
N SER A 106 -12.09 -8.85 -2.07
CA SER A 106 -13.19 -8.90 -1.09
C SER A 106 -14.56 -8.78 -1.74
N SER A 107 -14.59 -8.49 -3.05
CA SER A 107 -15.77 -8.36 -3.90
C SER A 107 -15.33 -8.48 -5.35
N GLU A 108 -16.25 -8.85 -6.26
CA GLU A 108 -15.96 -8.94 -7.69
C GLU A 108 -15.58 -7.58 -8.29
N ALA A 109 -16.22 -6.49 -7.83
CA ALA A 109 -15.90 -5.13 -8.24
C ALA A 109 -15.16 -4.37 -7.12
N MET A 110 -14.13 -3.61 -7.48
CA MET A 110 -13.50 -2.67 -6.58
C MET A 110 -14.36 -1.43 -6.42
N HIS A 111 -14.25 -0.76 -5.29
CA HIS A 111 -14.80 0.58 -5.09
C HIS A 111 -13.70 1.65 -5.30
N ILE A 112 -14.12 2.89 -5.49
CA ILE A 112 -13.23 4.00 -5.84
C ILE A 112 -12.09 4.21 -4.84
N GLY A 113 -12.30 3.91 -3.55
CA GLY A 113 -11.24 4.00 -2.53
C GLY A 113 -10.09 3.02 -2.77
N HIS A 114 -10.34 1.87 -3.41
CA HIS A 114 -9.30 0.92 -3.77
C HIS A 114 -8.42 1.40 -4.92
N LEU A 115 -8.91 2.33 -5.76
CA LEU A 115 -8.13 2.88 -6.87
C LEU A 115 -7.02 3.83 -6.41
N ILE A 116 -7.18 4.47 -5.26
CA ILE A 116 -6.24 5.51 -4.82
C ILE A 116 -4.78 5.02 -4.83
N PRO A 117 -4.43 3.90 -4.18
CA PRO A 117 -3.06 3.39 -4.27
C PRO A 117 -2.63 3.06 -5.71
N PHE A 118 -3.52 2.52 -6.54
CA PHE A 118 -3.15 2.13 -7.92
C PHE A 118 -2.93 3.34 -8.83
N ILE A 119 -3.77 4.37 -8.75
CA ILE A 119 -3.59 5.62 -9.52
C ILE A 119 -2.24 6.26 -9.16
N PHE A 120 -1.93 6.34 -7.87
CA PHE A 120 -0.66 6.91 -7.42
C PHE A 120 0.53 6.04 -7.82
N THR A 121 0.39 4.72 -7.71
CA THR A 121 1.44 3.78 -8.14
C THR A 121 1.68 3.85 -9.66
N LYS A 122 0.62 4.06 -10.46
CA LYS A 122 0.78 4.30 -11.90
C LYS A 122 1.58 5.56 -12.18
N TRP A 123 1.26 6.65 -11.49
CA TRP A 123 2.04 7.89 -11.61
C TRP A 123 3.50 7.71 -11.18
N MET A 124 3.76 6.94 -10.09
CA MET A 124 5.12 6.61 -9.68
C MET A 124 5.83 5.74 -10.72
N GLN A 125 5.16 4.72 -11.31
CA GLN A 125 5.74 3.90 -12.37
C GLN A 125 6.18 4.76 -13.55
N ASP A 126 5.35 5.72 -13.98
CA ASP A 126 5.67 6.64 -15.08
C ASP A 126 6.78 7.63 -14.70
N THR A 127 6.83 8.05 -13.45
CA THR A 127 7.84 8.99 -12.96
C THR A 127 9.22 8.35 -12.90
N PHE A 128 9.31 7.16 -12.29
CA PHE A 128 10.58 6.45 -12.08
C PHE A 128 10.93 5.51 -13.24
N ASN A 129 9.99 5.26 -14.14
CA ASN A 129 10.16 4.36 -15.28
C ASN A 129 10.70 2.98 -14.88
N CYS A 130 10.21 2.41 -13.77
CA CYS A 130 10.74 1.22 -13.13
C CYS A 130 9.74 0.05 -13.15
N PRO A 131 10.20 -1.19 -12.88
CA PRO A 131 9.33 -2.34 -12.71
C PRO A 131 8.32 -2.12 -11.59
N LEU A 132 7.13 -2.69 -11.78
CA LEU A 132 6.06 -2.74 -10.80
C LEU A 132 5.62 -4.20 -10.60
N VAL A 133 5.46 -4.58 -9.35
CA VAL A 133 4.89 -5.87 -8.98
C VAL A 133 3.58 -5.64 -8.23
N ILE A 134 2.53 -6.37 -8.59
CA ILE A 134 1.21 -6.27 -7.98
C ILE A 134 0.79 -7.65 -7.47
N GLN A 135 0.66 -7.79 -6.16
CA GLN A 135 0.18 -9.01 -5.51
C GLN A 135 -1.34 -9.01 -5.40
N ILE A 136 -1.98 -10.01 -5.93
CA ILE A 136 -3.35 -10.37 -5.57
C ILE A 136 -3.27 -11.27 -4.35
N SER A 137 -3.63 -10.72 -3.18
CA SER A 137 -3.55 -11.42 -1.89
C SER A 137 -4.80 -12.27 -1.66
N ASP A 138 -4.99 -13.27 -2.51
CA ASP A 138 -6.15 -14.16 -2.55
C ASP A 138 -6.21 -15.17 -1.39
N GLU A 139 -5.19 -15.20 -0.54
CA GLU A 139 -5.15 -16.03 0.67
C GLU A 139 -5.51 -15.25 1.95
N GLU A 140 -5.40 -13.91 1.93
CA GLU A 140 -5.64 -13.08 3.12
C GLU A 140 -7.04 -13.28 3.73
N LYS A 141 -8.08 -13.18 2.90
CA LYS A 141 -9.46 -13.31 3.37
C LYS A 141 -9.81 -14.74 3.78
N ALA A 142 -9.13 -15.73 3.23
CA ALA A 142 -9.25 -17.12 3.69
C ALA A 142 -8.69 -17.25 5.11
N ALA A 143 -7.52 -16.64 5.39
CA ALA A 143 -6.91 -16.67 6.71
C ALA A 143 -7.75 -15.96 7.78
N PHE A 144 -8.26 -14.75 7.48
CA PHE A 144 -8.87 -13.85 8.47
C PHE A 144 -10.39 -13.84 8.47
N LYS A 145 -11.06 -14.24 7.38
CA LYS A 145 -12.53 -14.17 7.23
C LYS A 145 -13.16 -15.49 6.76
N HIS A 146 -12.39 -16.56 6.66
CA HIS A 146 -12.84 -17.88 6.25
C HIS A 146 -13.61 -17.92 4.90
N VAL A 147 -13.20 -17.03 3.97
CA VAL A 147 -13.75 -17.04 2.60
C VAL A 147 -13.07 -18.13 1.81
N GLU A 148 -13.82 -18.86 0.98
CA GLU A 148 -13.30 -19.94 0.16
C GLU A 148 -12.28 -19.45 -0.87
N PHE A 149 -11.19 -20.21 -1.05
CA PHE A 149 -10.08 -19.87 -1.96
C PHE A 149 -10.54 -19.68 -3.40
N GLU A 150 -11.40 -20.55 -3.91
CA GLU A 150 -11.87 -20.49 -5.29
C GLU A 150 -12.62 -19.20 -5.58
N SER A 151 -13.46 -18.78 -4.64
CA SER A 151 -14.16 -17.49 -4.72
C SER A 151 -13.19 -16.30 -4.72
N LEU A 152 -12.18 -16.34 -3.83
CA LEU A 152 -11.17 -15.27 -3.75
C LEU A 152 -10.31 -15.20 -5.00
N HIS A 153 -9.94 -16.34 -5.57
CA HIS A 153 -9.16 -16.45 -6.78
C HIS A 153 -9.91 -15.84 -7.97
N LYS A 154 -11.19 -16.20 -8.15
CA LYS A 154 -12.05 -15.61 -9.18
C LYS A 154 -12.20 -14.09 -9.02
N MET A 155 -12.51 -13.62 -7.80
CA MET A 155 -12.56 -12.17 -7.52
C MET A 155 -11.23 -11.48 -7.80
N GLY A 156 -10.11 -12.17 -7.54
CA GLY A 156 -8.77 -11.69 -7.80
C GLY A 156 -8.53 -11.37 -9.27
N PHE A 157 -8.96 -12.24 -10.19
CA PHE A 157 -8.86 -11.99 -11.63
C PHE A 157 -9.73 -10.82 -12.09
N GLU A 158 -10.95 -10.69 -11.56
CA GLU A 158 -11.81 -9.54 -11.89
C GLU A 158 -11.21 -8.22 -11.37
N ASN A 159 -10.68 -8.22 -10.14
CA ASN A 159 -9.96 -7.06 -9.61
C ASN A 159 -8.68 -6.74 -10.42
N ALA A 160 -7.96 -7.76 -10.91
CA ALA A 160 -6.79 -7.54 -11.76
C ALA A 160 -7.14 -6.80 -13.06
N LYS A 161 -8.28 -7.11 -13.70
CA LYS A 161 -8.75 -6.35 -14.88
C LYS A 161 -9.01 -4.87 -14.54
N GLU A 162 -9.60 -4.58 -13.39
CA GLU A 162 -9.80 -3.20 -12.93
C GLU A 162 -8.49 -2.49 -12.63
N ILE A 163 -7.51 -3.18 -12.03
CA ILE A 163 -6.16 -2.66 -11.79
C ILE A 163 -5.45 -2.36 -13.10
N ILE A 164 -5.43 -3.31 -14.05
CA ILE A 164 -4.84 -3.12 -15.40
C ILE A 164 -5.46 -1.91 -16.11
N SER A 165 -6.76 -1.66 -15.89
CA SER A 165 -7.49 -0.52 -16.48
C SER A 165 -6.96 0.84 -16.05
N CYS A 166 -6.18 0.91 -14.96
CA CYS A 166 -5.44 2.12 -14.56
C CYS A 166 -4.35 2.49 -15.58
N GLY A 167 -4.02 1.59 -16.54
CA GLY A 167 -3.11 1.87 -17.65
C GLY A 167 -1.65 1.57 -17.34
N PHE A 168 -1.36 0.60 -16.48
CA PHE A 168 0.00 0.13 -16.22
C PHE A 168 0.68 -0.39 -17.49
N ASP A 169 2.00 -0.21 -17.56
CA ASP A 169 2.80 -0.71 -18.69
C ASP A 169 3.00 -2.24 -18.55
N VAL A 170 2.44 -3.02 -19.49
CA VAL A 170 2.53 -4.48 -19.49
C VAL A 170 3.98 -5.01 -19.57
N LYS A 171 4.89 -4.23 -20.14
CA LYS A 171 6.32 -4.60 -20.24
C LYS A 171 7.07 -4.43 -18.92
N LYS A 172 6.50 -3.66 -17.99
CA LYS A 172 7.12 -3.30 -16.70
C LYS A 172 6.26 -3.68 -15.52
N THR A 173 5.16 -4.41 -15.72
CA THR A 173 4.25 -4.79 -14.64
C THR A 173 4.08 -6.30 -14.62
N PHE A 174 4.28 -6.87 -13.45
CA PHE A 174 4.00 -8.27 -13.13
C PHE A 174 2.87 -8.31 -12.10
N ILE A 175 1.79 -9.01 -12.42
CA ILE A 175 0.68 -9.27 -11.51
C ILE A 175 0.70 -10.76 -11.16
N PHE A 176 0.50 -11.09 -9.89
CA PHE A 176 0.44 -12.50 -9.49
C PHE A 176 -0.61 -12.75 -8.41
N SER A 177 -1.34 -13.87 -8.54
CA SER A 177 -2.03 -14.50 -7.43
C SER A 177 -0.97 -15.06 -6.49
N ASN A 178 -1.07 -14.77 -5.20
CA ASN A 178 -0.08 -15.27 -4.24
C ASN A 178 -0.03 -16.79 -4.26
N ARG A 179 -1.19 -17.46 -4.25
CA ARG A 179 -1.31 -18.91 -4.29
C ARG A 179 -0.67 -19.53 -5.54
N ASP A 180 -0.97 -18.99 -6.72
CA ASP A 180 -0.44 -19.51 -7.99
C ASP A 180 1.07 -19.31 -8.09
N TYR A 181 1.56 -18.16 -7.63
CA TYR A 181 2.98 -17.84 -7.71
C TYR A 181 3.81 -18.72 -6.77
N ARG A 182 3.31 -19.04 -5.60
CA ARG A 182 3.93 -20.01 -4.68
C ARG A 182 4.13 -21.38 -5.34
N LEU A 183 3.15 -21.82 -6.13
CA LEU A 183 3.22 -23.09 -6.85
C LEU A 183 4.15 -23.06 -8.05
N LYS A 184 4.29 -21.90 -8.72
CA LYS A 184 5.07 -21.73 -9.95
C LYS A 184 6.52 -21.34 -9.72
N CYS A 185 6.84 -20.69 -8.60
CA CYS A 185 8.16 -20.14 -8.29
C CYS A 185 8.74 -20.73 -7.00
N GLN A 186 9.48 -21.84 -7.11
CA GLN A 186 10.13 -22.49 -5.96
C GLN A 186 11.06 -21.52 -5.20
N LYS A 187 11.73 -20.59 -5.89
CA LYS A 187 12.61 -19.61 -5.24
C LYS A 187 11.83 -18.63 -4.34
N TYR A 188 10.60 -18.29 -4.73
CA TYR A 188 9.71 -17.48 -3.89
C TYR A 188 9.35 -18.22 -2.59
N GLU A 189 8.95 -19.49 -2.68
CA GLU A 189 8.59 -20.29 -1.51
C GLU A 189 9.80 -20.58 -0.61
N ASN A 190 10.97 -20.83 -1.19
CA ASN A 190 12.22 -20.99 -0.43
C ASN A 190 12.55 -19.70 0.33
N PHE A 191 12.46 -18.54 -0.32
CA PHE A 191 12.68 -17.25 0.30
C PHE A 191 11.68 -16.97 1.43
N ALA A 192 10.40 -17.29 1.22
CA ALA A 192 9.39 -17.19 2.28
C ALA A 192 9.70 -18.12 3.46
N SER A 193 10.21 -19.33 3.20
CA SER A 193 10.62 -20.27 4.26
C SER A 193 11.82 -19.77 5.06
N ASP A 194 12.81 -19.18 4.42
CA ASP A 194 13.94 -18.54 5.11
C ASP A 194 13.47 -17.35 5.94
N PHE A 195 12.52 -16.56 5.42
CA PHE A 195 11.93 -15.44 6.14
C PHE A 195 11.16 -15.92 7.39
N LYS A 196 10.40 -17.03 7.29
CA LYS A 196 9.72 -17.68 8.44
C LYS A 196 10.71 -18.07 9.52
N ASN A 197 11.86 -18.66 9.18
CA ASN A 197 12.90 -19.05 10.11
C ASN A 197 13.49 -17.84 10.89
N ASN A 198 13.43 -16.65 10.32
CA ASN A 198 13.91 -15.40 10.94
C ASN A 198 12.81 -14.59 11.63
N THR A 199 11.56 -15.12 11.66
CA THR A 199 10.37 -14.44 12.22
C THR A 199 9.87 -15.21 13.45
N SER A 200 9.75 -14.52 14.60
CA SER A 200 9.14 -15.14 15.77
C SER A 200 7.62 -14.96 15.79
N ILE A 201 6.91 -15.92 16.37
CA ILE A 201 5.46 -15.81 16.64
C ILE A 201 5.17 -14.55 17.46
N LYS A 202 5.99 -14.24 18.46
CA LYS A 202 5.86 -13.05 19.29
C LYS A 202 5.94 -11.76 18.47
N SER A 203 6.79 -11.69 17.44
CA SER A 203 6.86 -10.52 16.54
C SER A 203 5.56 -10.34 15.78
N ILE A 204 4.99 -11.42 15.23
CA ILE A 204 3.72 -11.38 14.51
C ILE A 204 2.59 -10.97 15.46
N GLN A 205 2.51 -11.56 16.65
CA GLN A 205 1.51 -11.19 17.66
C GLN A 205 1.59 -9.70 18.02
N SER A 206 2.78 -9.19 18.29
CA SER A 206 2.98 -7.78 18.67
C SER A 206 2.65 -6.81 17.54
N ILE A 207 3.03 -7.13 16.29
CA ILE A 207 2.84 -6.23 15.14
C ILE A 207 1.37 -6.22 14.69
N PHE A 208 0.73 -7.40 14.69
CA PHE A 208 -0.62 -7.56 14.11
C PHE A 208 -1.73 -7.65 15.17
N GLY A 209 -1.38 -7.66 16.45
CA GLY A 209 -2.38 -7.80 17.52
C GLY A 209 -3.04 -9.17 17.58
N LEU A 210 -2.38 -10.21 17.04
CA LEU A 210 -2.89 -11.58 17.06
C LEU A 210 -2.67 -12.19 18.46
N ASN A 211 -3.59 -13.06 18.85
CA ASN A 211 -3.52 -13.80 20.11
C ASN A 211 -3.53 -15.32 19.85
N GLU A 212 -3.35 -16.11 20.90
CA GLU A 212 -3.22 -17.57 20.83
C GLU A 212 -4.46 -18.29 20.24
N THR A 213 -5.60 -17.61 20.12
CA THR A 213 -6.82 -18.17 19.50
C THR A 213 -6.84 -18.05 17.99
N GLY A 214 -5.88 -17.32 17.37
CA GLY A 214 -5.73 -17.21 15.94
C GLY A 214 -5.34 -18.54 15.30
N ASN A 215 -5.91 -18.85 14.12
CA ASN A 215 -5.48 -20.04 13.37
C ASN A 215 -4.06 -19.85 12.78
N ILE A 216 -3.38 -20.95 12.45
CA ILE A 216 -1.99 -20.92 11.96
C ILE A 216 -1.87 -20.08 10.69
N PHE A 217 -2.89 -20.06 9.82
CA PHE A 217 -2.85 -19.30 8.58
C PHE A 217 -2.82 -17.79 8.81
N MET A 218 -3.43 -17.30 9.90
CA MET A 218 -3.32 -15.89 10.29
C MET A 218 -1.87 -15.50 10.65
N TYR A 219 -1.07 -16.45 11.12
CA TYR A 219 0.36 -16.26 11.42
C TYR A 219 1.25 -16.44 10.18
N ASP A 220 0.84 -17.27 9.23
CA ASP A 220 1.59 -17.54 8.00
C ASP A 220 1.41 -16.45 6.94
N TRP A 221 0.19 -15.94 6.78
CA TRP A 221 -0.12 -14.94 5.76
C TRP A 221 0.77 -13.68 5.80
N PRO A 222 1.07 -13.06 6.97
CA PRO A 222 1.93 -11.88 7.04
C PRO A 222 3.29 -12.04 6.39
N ILE A 223 3.82 -13.26 6.36
CA ILE A 223 5.10 -13.56 5.71
C ILE A 223 5.03 -13.28 4.22
N TYR A 224 3.99 -13.78 3.53
CA TYR A 224 3.86 -13.66 2.08
C TYR A 224 3.67 -12.24 1.60
N GLN A 225 2.95 -11.41 2.34
CA GLN A 225 2.85 -9.99 2.01
C GLN A 225 4.16 -9.24 2.34
N SER A 226 4.90 -9.66 3.35
CA SER A 226 6.19 -9.06 3.70
C SER A 226 7.28 -9.40 2.67
N VAL A 227 7.42 -10.67 2.27
CA VAL A 227 8.47 -11.10 1.32
C VAL A 227 8.26 -10.53 -0.08
N ALA A 228 7.04 -10.21 -0.45
CA ALA A 228 6.73 -9.55 -1.72
C ALA A 228 7.37 -8.16 -1.89
N ALA A 229 7.85 -7.55 -0.81
CA ALA A 229 8.56 -6.27 -0.85
C ALA A 229 10.08 -6.41 -1.11
N PHE A 230 10.57 -7.61 -1.46
CA PHE A 230 11.98 -7.85 -1.71
C PHE A 230 12.23 -8.35 -3.13
N TRP A 231 13.29 -7.86 -3.77
CA TRP A 231 13.66 -8.25 -5.13
C TRP A 231 13.92 -9.75 -5.29
N GLN A 232 14.40 -10.43 -4.22
CA GLN A 232 14.65 -11.87 -4.19
C GLN A 232 13.38 -12.71 -4.46
N ALA A 233 12.22 -12.14 -4.19
CA ALA A 233 10.93 -12.76 -4.50
C ALA A 233 10.68 -12.93 -6.01
N TYR A 234 11.43 -12.19 -6.86
CA TYR A 234 11.18 -12.11 -8.31
C TYR A 234 12.41 -12.43 -9.15
N PRO A 235 12.92 -13.68 -9.11
CA PRO A 235 14.14 -14.06 -9.82
C PRO A 235 14.04 -13.92 -11.33
N HIS A 236 12.85 -13.99 -11.92
CA HIS A 236 12.61 -13.80 -13.34
C HIS A 236 12.72 -12.33 -13.78
N ILE A 237 12.53 -11.37 -12.86
CA ILE A 237 12.67 -9.93 -13.14
C ILE A 237 14.10 -9.47 -12.86
N PHE A 238 14.62 -9.80 -11.68
CA PHE A 238 15.87 -9.21 -11.18
C PHE A 238 17.10 -10.12 -11.35
N GLY A 239 16.89 -11.44 -11.54
CA GLY A 239 18.00 -12.40 -11.50
C GLY A 239 18.72 -12.33 -10.14
N ASN A 240 19.98 -11.91 -10.17
CA ASN A 240 20.79 -11.65 -8.97
C ASN A 240 21.09 -10.14 -8.78
N ARG A 241 20.35 -9.24 -9.45
CA ARG A 241 20.56 -7.80 -9.35
C ARG A 241 19.75 -7.23 -8.19
N PRO A 242 20.41 -6.72 -7.12
CA PRO A 242 19.74 -6.08 -6.03
C PRO A 242 18.93 -4.86 -6.50
N ALA A 243 17.75 -4.66 -5.90
CA ALA A 243 16.87 -3.55 -6.22
C ALA A 243 16.18 -3.02 -4.95
N VAL A 244 16.00 -1.70 -4.87
CA VAL A 244 15.32 -1.05 -3.75
C VAL A 244 13.82 -0.98 -4.04
N CYS A 245 13.02 -1.53 -3.13
CA CYS A 245 11.56 -1.51 -3.22
C CYS A 245 10.98 -0.23 -2.60
N CYS A 246 9.99 0.37 -3.28
CA CYS A 246 9.08 1.31 -2.64
C CYS A 246 7.64 0.77 -2.73
N VAL A 247 6.92 0.83 -1.61
CA VAL A 247 5.54 0.33 -1.51
C VAL A 247 4.59 1.50 -1.28
N PRO A 248 3.86 1.96 -2.32
CA PRO A 248 2.74 2.87 -2.15
C PRO A 248 1.51 2.11 -1.64
N HIS A 249 0.98 2.52 -0.47
CA HIS A 249 -0.18 1.84 0.13
C HIS A 249 -0.97 2.74 1.08
N ALA A 250 -2.17 2.32 1.48
CA ALA A 250 -2.90 2.97 2.56
C ALA A 250 -2.30 2.56 3.91
N ILE A 251 -2.31 3.48 4.88
CA ILE A 251 -1.55 3.34 6.13
C ILE A 251 -1.90 2.10 6.95
N ASP A 252 -3.08 1.50 6.78
CA ASP A 252 -3.48 0.25 7.45
C ASP A 252 -2.60 -0.96 7.08
N GLN A 253 -1.88 -0.90 5.94
CA GLN A 253 -0.99 -1.97 5.48
C GLN A 253 0.42 -1.89 6.06
N ASP A 254 0.76 -0.83 6.80
CA ASP A 254 2.09 -0.63 7.42
C ASP A 254 2.59 -1.82 8.26
N PRO A 255 1.76 -2.55 9.03
CA PRO A 255 2.20 -3.69 9.82
C PRO A 255 2.99 -4.75 9.03
N TYR A 256 2.60 -5.06 7.79
CA TYR A 256 3.32 -6.02 6.95
C TYR A 256 4.73 -5.55 6.61
N PHE A 257 4.88 -4.26 6.30
CA PHE A 257 6.17 -3.69 5.93
C PHE A 257 7.04 -3.37 7.14
N ARG A 258 6.44 -3.17 8.30
CA ARG A 258 7.15 -3.15 9.58
C ARG A 258 7.80 -4.51 9.84
N LEU A 259 7.05 -5.61 9.69
CA LEU A 259 7.58 -6.96 9.79
C LEU A 259 8.72 -7.18 8.79
N ALA A 260 8.53 -6.80 7.51
CA ALA A 260 9.56 -6.90 6.48
C ALA A 260 10.85 -6.18 6.89
N ARG A 261 10.75 -4.96 7.41
CA ARG A 261 11.88 -4.15 7.83
C ARG A 261 12.57 -4.65 9.10
N ASP A 262 11.83 -5.30 10.02
CA ASP A 262 12.37 -5.88 11.25
C ASP A 262 13.14 -7.19 10.99
N VAL A 263 12.74 -7.95 9.96
CA VAL A 263 13.42 -9.19 9.55
C VAL A 263 14.59 -8.93 8.60
N ALA A 264 14.52 -7.91 7.76
CA ALA A 264 15.52 -7.62 6.76
C ALA A 264 16.98 -7.63 7.27
N PRO A 265 17.34 -7.01 8.42
CA PRO A 265 18.72 -7.05 8.92
C PRO A 265 19.20 -8.45 9.30
N LYS A 266 18.30 -9.31 9.80
CA LYS A 266 18.63 -10.68 10.20
C LYS A 266 19.00 -11.58 9.00
N MET A 267 18.50 -11.22 7.82
CA MET A 267 18.74 -11.92 6.57
C MET A 267 19.67 -11.15 5.63
N ASN A 268 20.29 -10.08 6.10
CA ASN A 268 21.14 -9.19 5.30
C ASN A 268 20.45 -8.68 4.02
N LEU A 269 19.17 -8.26 4.14
CA LEU A 269 18.36 -7.77 3.04
C LEU A 269 18.25 -6.25 3.06
N ILE A 270 18.06 -5.65 1.86
CA ILE A 270 17.74 -4.23 1.72
C ILE A 270 16.34 -3.98 2.26
N LYS A 271 16.22 -3.09 3.25
CA LYS A 271 14.92 -2.74 3.83
C LYS A 271 14.01 -2.09 2.79
N PRO A 272 12.77 -2.56 2.59
CA PRO A 272 11.82 -1.90 1.71
C PRO A 272 11.48 -0.50 2.24
N THR A 273 11.18 0.41 1.33
CA THR A 273 10.71 1.76 1.64
C THR A 273 9.20 1.87 1.40
N ASN A 274 8.56 2.81 2.05
CA ASN A 274 7.10 2.95 1.97
C ASN A 274 6.69 4.41 1.82
N ILE A 275 5.59 4.62 1.10
CA ILE A 275 4.88 5.89 1.03
C ILE A 275 3.39 5.63 1.22
N MET A 276 2.76 6.34 2.17
CA MET A 276 1.46 5.95 2.69
C MET A 276 0.44 7.07 2.56
N CYS A 277 -0.77 6.70 2.10
CA CYS A 277 -1.89 7.61 2.01
C CYS A 277 -2.90 7.43 3.15
N SER A 278 -3.66 8.50 3.36
CA SER A 278 -4.87 8.50 4.19
C SER A 278 -6.01 7.75 3.49
N PHE A 279 -7.04 7.39 4.26
CA PHE A 279 -8.24 6.78 3.70
C PHE A 279 -9.13 7.84 3.07
N ILE A 280 -9.78 7.47 1.97
CA ILE A 280 -10.93 8.22 1.48
C ILE A 280 -12.12 7.93 2.43
N PRO A 281 -12.78 8.94 2.97
CA PRO A 281 -13.91 8.73 3.89
C PRO A 281 -15.10 8.08 3.18
N PRO A 282 -16.00 7.40 3.91
CA PRO A 282 -17.29 7.00 3.35
C PRO A 282 -18.08 8.22 2.87
N ILE A 283 -18.87 8.11 1.79
CA ILE A 283 -19.64 9.26 1.27
C ILE A 283 -20.68 9.76 2.28
N THR A 284 -21.08 8.94 3.23
CA THR A 284 -21.98 9.30 4.33
C THR A 284 -21.33 10.17 5.40
N GLY A 285 -20.03 10.40 5.33
CA GLY A 285 -19.26 11.15 6.34
C GLY A 285 -19.17 10.44 7.68
N GLN A 286 -19.40 9.12 7.72
CA GLN A 286 -19.16 8.32 8.93
C GLN A 286 -17.66 8.11 9.14
N ASP A 287 -17.29 7.86 10.39
CA ASP A 287 -15.92 7.52 10.74
C ASP A 287 -15.44 6.23 10.06
N GLY A 288 -14.14 6.15 9.80
CA GLY A 288 -13.48 4.99 9.22
C GLY A 288 -13.17 5.14 7.72
N LYS A 289 -13.12 4.01 7.01
CA LYS A 289 -12.86 3.96 5.55
C LYS A 289 -14.08 3.47 4.78
N MET A 290 -14.12 3.79 3.48
CA MET A 290 -15.12 3.23 2.56
C MET A 290 -15.05 1.69 2.59
N SER A 291 -16.22 1.05 2.61
CA SER A 291 -16.36 -0.40 2.71
C SER A 291 -17.41 -0.93 1.74
N SER A 292 -17.15 -2.05 1.10
CA SER A 292 -18.10 -2.73 0.19
C SER A 292 -19.38 -3.25 0.87
N SER A 293 -19.44 -3.28 2.22
CA SER A 293 -20.57 -3.78 2.98
C SER A 293 -21.84 -2.92 2.91
N LYS A 294 -21.71 -1.64 2.51
CA LYS A 294 -22.81 -0.68 2.38
C LYS A 294 -22.99 -0.27 0.91
N ALA A 295 -23.61 -1.13 0.11
CA ALA A 295 -23.69 -0.97 -1.35
C ALA A 295 -24.25 0.39 -1.80
N ASP A 296 -25.30 0.91 -1.15
CA ASP A 296 -25.93 2.19 -1.50
C ASP A 296 -25.09 3.42 -1.17
N ALA A 297 -24.08 3.28 -0.30
CA ALA A 297 -23.16 4.33 0.09
C ALA A 297 -21.73 4.08 -0.41
N THR A 298 -21.54 3.09 -1.27
CA THR A 298 -20.24 2.73 -1.83
C THR A 298 -20.25 2.92 -3.34
N ILE A 299 -19.30 3.69 -3.86
CA ILE A 299 -19.13 3.92 -5.29
C ILE A 299 -18.27 2.78 -5.86
N PHE A 300 -18.90 1.84 -6.58
CA PHE A 300 -18.21 0.75 -7.26
C PHE A 300 -17.76 1.19 -8.67
N LEU A 301 -16.65 0.62 -9.15
CA LEU A 301 -16.14 0.93 -10.49
C LEU A 301 -17.07 0.45 -11.61
N THR A 302 -18.02 -0.40 -11.29
CA THR A 302 -19.05 -0.92 -12.21
C THR A 302 -20.34 -0.10 -12.23
N ASP A 303 -20.48 0.90 -11.33
CA ASP A 303 -21.64 1.79 -11.34
C ASP A 303 -21.68 2.60 -12.65
N ASP A 304 -22.89 2.75 -13.22
CA ASP A 304 -23.11 3.70 -14.31
C ASP A 304 -23.23 5.15 -13.77
N LYS A 305 -23.27 6.12 -14.68
CA LYS A 305 -23.31 7.55 -14.31
C LYS A 305 -24.57 7.91 -13.51
N GLU A 306 -25.70 7.30 -13.80
CA GLU A 306 -26.96 7.55 -13.11
C GLU A 306 -26.92 7.00 -11.67
N THR A 307 -26.41 5.78 -11.50
CA THR A 307 -26.20 5.16 -10.19
C THR A 307 -25.20 5.96 -9.35
N LEU A 308 -24.05 6.36 -9.95
CA LEU A 308 -23.08 7.23 -9.30
C LEU A 308 -23.71 8.53 -8.83
N ARG A 309 -24.44 9.22 -9.73
CA ARG A 309 -25.13 10.47 -9.41
C ARG A 309 -26.13 10.29 -8.28
N ARG A 310 -26.98 9.27 -8.36
CA ARG A 310 -27.95 8.93 -7.30
C ARG A 310 -27.24 8.74 -5.96
N LYS A 311 -26.18 7.91 -5.88
CA LYS A 311 -25.42 7.66 -4.65
C LYS A 311 -24.85 8.94 -4.06
N ILE A 312 -24.20 9.79 -4.89
CA ILE A 312 -23.62 11.05 -4.43
C ILE A 312 -24.70 12.02 -3.97
N MET A 313 -25.74 12.23 -4.77
CA MET A 313 -26.79 13.22 -4.43
C MET A 313 -27.55 12.84 -3.15
N THR A 314 -27.83 11.54 -2.94
CA THR A 314 -28.65 11.09 -1.79
C THR A 314 -27.83 10.82 -0.54
N SER A 315 -26.61 10.27 -0.65
CA SER A 315 -25.85 9.76 0.49
C SER A 315 -24.66 10.62 0.90
N CYS A 316 -24.20 11.55 0.03
CA CYS A 316 -23.05 12.37 0.33
C CYS A 316 -23.39 13.43 1.39
N LYS A 317 -22.72 13.33 2.55
CA LYS A 317 -22.87 14.31 3.64
C LYS A 317 -22.37 15.68 3.19
N SER A 318 -23.18 16.70 3.42
CA SER A 318 -22.82 18.08 3.10
C SER A 318 -22.31 18.84 4.32
N GLY A 319 -21.36 19.74 4.09
CA GLY A 319 -20.93 20.78 5.04
C GLY A 319 -21.72 22.10 4.90
N ALA A 320 -22.79 22.10 4.11
CA ALA A 320 -23.70 23.24 3.95
C ALA A 320 -24.81 23.23 5.02
N ASP A 321 -25.37 24.42 5.30
CA ASP A 321 -26.62 24.52 6.06
C ASP A 321 -27.74 23.85 5.29
N PRO A 322 -28.64 23.08 5.94
CA PRO A 322 -29.81 22.47 5.30
C PRO A 322 -30.74 23.48 4.61
N ASP A 323 -30.84 24.73 5.13
CA ASP A 323 -31.58 25.81 4.51
C ASP A 323 -30.70 26.51 3.43
N PRO A 324 -31.09 26.43 2.14
CA PRO A 324 -30.33 27.05 1.06
C PRO A 324 -30.13 28.57 1.19
N GLU A 325 -31.09 29.29 1.78
CA GLU A 325 -30.98 30.73 1.98
C GLU A 325 -29.98 31.08 3.09
N VAL A 326 -29.88 30.21 4.12
CA VAL A 326 -28.88 30.33 5.17
C VAL A 326 -27.48 30.02 4.60
N HIS A 327 -27.36 28.93 3.82
CA HIS A 327 -26.13 28.58 3.15
C HIS A 327 -25.63 29.72 2.23
N LYS A 328 -26.52 30.30 1.42
CA LYS A 328 -26.18 31.41 0.53
C LYS A 328 -25.64 32.64 1.27
N LYS A 329 -26.09 32.86 2.50
CA LYS A 329 -25.67 34.01 3.33
C LYS A 329 -24.42 33.73 4.15
N LYS A 330 -24.27 32.52 4.69
CA LYS A 330 -23.21 32.14 5.64
C LYS A 330 -22.07 31.35 5.00
N GLY A 331 -22.31 30.75 3.83
CA GLY A 331 -21.42 29.79 3.22
C GLY A 331 -21.46 28.40 3.87
N GLY A 332 -20.68 27.47 3.31
CA GLY A 332 -20.53 26.10 3.82
C GLY A 332 -19.16 25.86 4.45
N ASN A 333 -19.03 24.78 5.20
CA ASN A 333 -17.77 24.29 5.73
C ASN A 333 -17.17 23.22 4.79
N ALA A 334 -16.24 23.63 3.94
CA ALA A 334 -15.57 22.72 2.99
C ALA A 334 -14.80 21.58 3.69
N ASN A 335 -14.31 21.79 4.91
CA ASN A 335 -13.58 20.76 5.65
C ASN A 335 -14.50 19.62 6.15
N GLU A 336 -15.79 19.91 6.34
CA GLU A 336 -16.80 18.92 6.75
C GLU A 336 -17.60 18.37 5.55
N ASP A 337 -17.50 19.02 4.39
CA ASP A 337 -18.21 18.62 3.17
C ASP A 337 -17.51 17.45 2.50
N ILE A 338 -18.19 16.31 2.42
CA ILE A 338 -17.61 15.09 1.84
C ILE A 338 -17.41 15.22 0.33
N ALA A 339 -18.26 15.97 -0.39
CA ALA A 339 -18.03 16.20 -1.81
C ALA A 339 -16.73 16.98 -2.04
N TYR A 340 -16.46 18.00 -1.22
CA TYR A 340 -15.17 18.70 -1.28
C TYR A 340 -13.99 17.79 -0.90
N GLN A 341 -14.14 16.95 0.14
CA GLN A 341 -13.09 16.00 0.52
C GLN A 341 -12.76 15.03 -0.63
N TYR A 342 -13.75 14.59 -1.40
CA TYR A 342 -13.54 13.76 -2.58
C TYR A 342 -12.90 14.55 -3.74
N LEU A 343 -13.32 15.79 -3.96
CA LEU A 343 -12.71 16.65 -4.98
C LEU A 343 -11.22 16.88 -4.75
N ARG A 344 -10.74 16.82 -3.49
CA ARG A 344 -9.30 16.83 -3.20
C ARG A 344 -8.56 15.64 -3.81
N TYR A 345 -9.23 14.52 -4.09
CA TYR A 345 -8.65 13.36 -4.78
C TYR A 345 -8.82 13.45 -6.30
N PHE A 346 -9.96 13.96 -6.79
CA PHE A 346 -10.34 13.78 -8.19
C PHE A 346 -10.22 15.06 -9.05
N GLU A 347 -10.23 16.26 -8.45
CA GLU A 347 -9.84 17.47 -9.19
C GLU A 347 -8.33 17.64 -9.13
N MET A 348 -7.65 17.46 -10.27
CA MET A 348 -6.18 17.51 -10.31
C MET A 348 -5.62 18.94 -10.44
N ASP A 349 -6.45 19.91 -10.79
CA ASP A 349 -6.09 21.32 -10.91
C ASP A 349 -6.26 22.02 -9.54
N ASP A 350 -5.14 22.47 -8.95
CA ASP A 350 -5.15 23.11 -7.63
C ASP A 350 -5.91 24.45 -7.64
N ASP A 351 -5.87 25.21 -8.73
CA ASP A 351 -6.56 26.52 -8.85
C ASP A 351 -8.08 26.32 -8.95
N LYS A 352 -8.52 25.31 -9.72
CA LYS A 352 -9.94 24.93 -9.79
C LYS A 352 -10.45 24.43 -8.44
N LEU A 353 -9.68 23.58 -7.77
CA LEU A 353 -10.05 23.08 -6.44
C LEU A 353 -10.19 24.22 -5.42
N GLU A 354 -9.27 25.17 -5.44
CA GLU A 354 -9.31 26.33 -4.56
C GLU A 354 -10.49 27.26 -4.90
N LYS A 355 -10.81 27.42 -6.20
CA LYS A 355 -12.02 28.16 -6.61
C LYS A 355 -13.29 27.49 -6.08
N ILE A 356 -13.43 26.18 -6.23
CA ILE A 356 -14.56 25.42 -5.69
C ILE A 356 -14.67 25.61 -4.17
N ARG A 357 -13.55 25.59 -3.45
CA ARG A 357 -13.50 25.82 -2.01
C ARG A 357 -14.04 27.20 -1.65
N LYS A 358 -13.58 28.24 -2.35
CA LYS A 358 -13.98 29.63 -2.12
C LYS A 358 -15.46 29.84 -2.42
N ASP A 359 -15.93 29.38 -3.56
CA ASP A 359 -17.33 29.53 -3.99
C ASP A 359 -18.29 28.80 -3.03
N PHE A 360 -17.89 27.62 -2.49
CA PHE A 360 -18.67 26.90 -1.50
C PHE A 360 -18.67 27.58 -0.13
N THR A 361 -17.54 28.11 0.31
CA THR A 361 -17.42 28.78 1.61
C THR A 361 -18.02 30.17 1.62
N SER A 362 -18.20 30.81 0.46
CA SER A 362 -18.93 32.10 0.32
C SER A 362 -20.44 31.93 0.17
N GLY A 363 -20.92 30.69 -0.15
CA GLY A 363 -22.32 30.43 -0.45
C GLY A 363 -22.72 30.66 -1.92
N GLU A 364 -21.76 31.00 -2.79
CA GLU A 364 -21.99 31.11 -4.25
C GLU A 364 -22.27 29.75 -4.86
N LEU A 365 -21.57 28.69 -4.40
CA LEU A 365 -21.75 27.31 -4.85
C LEU A 365 -22.63 26.57 -3.85
N SER A 366 -23.79 26.10 -4.30
CA SER A 366 -24.74 25.37 -3.46
C SER A 366 -24.24 23.93 -3.12
N ALA A 367 -24.85 23.32 -2.08
CA ALA A 367 -24.61 21.94 -1.70
C ALA A 367 -24.84 20.93 -2.86
N ASN A 368 -25.86 21.15 -3.68
CA ASN A 368 -26.11 20.32 -4.86
C ASN A 368 -25.10 20.63 -5.96
N GLY A 369 -24.70 21.89 -6.12
CA GLY A 369 -23.71 22.29 -7.13
C GLY A 369 -22.35 21.60 -6.93
N ILE A 370 -21.84 21.57 -5.70
CA ILE A 370 -20.56 20.88 -5.42
C ILE A 370 -20.65 19.36 -5.63
N LYS A 371 -21.81 18.74 -5.33
CA LYS A 371 -22.06 17.31 -5.59
C LYS A 371 -22.09 17.01 -7.08
N GLU A 372 -22.71 17.86 -7.91
CA GLU A 372 -22.72 17.69 -9.37
C GLU A 372 -21.29 17.79 -9.94
N ILE A 373 -20.47 18.75 -9.48
CA ILE A 373 -19.06 18.81 -9.87
C ILE A 373 -18.34 17.51 -9.51
N LEU A 374 -18.60 16.97 -8.31
CA LEU A 374 -18.02 15.68 -7.90
C LEU A 374 -18.46 14.53 -8.81
N VAL A 375 -19.76 14.47 -9.17
CA VAL A 375 -20.28 13.43 -10.09
C VAL A 375 -19.51 13.44 -11.40
N GLU A 376 -19.34 14.62 -12.02
CA GLU A 376 -18.62 14.73 -13.28
C GLU A 376 -17.15 14.29 -13.15
N LYS A 377 -16.46 14.72 -12.11
CA LYS A 377 -15.05 14.39 -11.88
C LYS A 377 -14.82 12.90 -11.60
N VAL A 378 -15.68 12.30 -10.81
CA VAL A 378 -15.61 10.86 -10.52
C VAL A 378 -15.99 10.05 -11.76
N TRP A 379 -17.01 10.48 -12.51
CA TRP A 379 -17.44 9.80 -13.71
C TRP A 379 -16.36 9.82 -14.80
N GLU A 380 -15.68 10.94 -15.02
CA GLU A 380 -14.56 11.05 -15.95
C GLU A 380 -13.49 9.97 -15.73
N LEU A 381 -13.16 9.70 -14.46
CA LEU A 381 -12.24 8.64 -14.09
C LEU A 381 -12.84 7.25 -14.32
N MET A 382 -14.08 7.03 -13.83
CA MET A 382 -14.75 5.72 -13.91
C MET A 382 -15.00 5.30 -15.33
N GLU A 383 -15.45 6.22 -16.21
CA GLU A 383 -15.67 5.95 -17.62
C GLU A 383 -14.38 5.50 -18.30
N LYS A 384 -13.26 6.18 -18.03
CA LYS A 384 -11.95 5.79 -18.56
C LYS A 384 -11.56 4.37 -18.09
N ILE A 385 -11.76 4.05 -16.82
CA ILE A 385 -11.50 2.72 -16.26
C ILE A 385 -12.39 1.67 -16.93
N GLN A 386 -13.69 1.94 -17.06
CA GLN A 386 -14.65 1.01 -17.69
C GLN A 386 -14.35 0.78 -19.17
N VAL A 387 -13.98 1.84 -19.91
CA VAL A 387 -13.58 1.73 -21.33
C VAL A 387 -12.29 0.92 -21.49
N ASN A 388 -11.31 1.14 -20.62
CA ASN A 388 -10.08 0.36 -20.64
C ASN A 388 -10.32 -1.10 -20.25
N ARG A 389 -11.16 -1.36 -19.25
CA ARG A 389 -11.48 -2.72 -18.80
C ARG A 389 -12.08 -3.58 -19.92
N LYS A 390 -12.92 -3.01 -20.78
CA LYS A 390 -13.51 -3.70 -21.93
C LYS A 390 -12.48 -4.14 -22.98
N LYS A 391 -11.27 -3.54 -22.98
CA LYS A 391 -10.18 -3.90 -23.90
C LYS A 391 -9.30 -5.03 -23.38
N ILE A 392 -9.49 -5.45 -22.14
CA ILE A 392 -8.66 -6.47 -21.50
C ILE A 392 -9.27 -7.83 -21.82
N ASP A 393 -8.67 -8.50 -22.79
CA ASP A 393 -8.93 -9.90 -23.10
C ASP A 393 -8.07 -10.85 -22.27
N GLU A 394 -8.28 -12.16 -22.42
CA GLU A 394 -7.50 -13.17 -21.70
C GLU A 394 -6.02 -13.12 -22.06
N LYS A 395 -5.68 -12.79 -23.30
CA LYS A 395 -4.29 -12.69 -23.73
C LYS A 395 -3.58 -11.57 -22.99
N LEU A 396 -4.15 -10.36 -23.02
CA LEU A 396 -3.56 -9.21 -22.32
C LEU A 396 -3.50 -9.46 -20.80
N LEU A 397 -4.53 -10.08 -20.22
CA LEU A 397 -4.51 -10.45 -18.80
C LEU A 397 -3.34 -11.39 -18.50
N ASN A 398 -3.17 -12.46 -19.30
CA ASN A 398 -2.10 -13.42 -19.13
C ASN A 398 -0.72 -12.80 -19.33
N ASP A 399 -0.56 -11.81 -20.23
CA ASP A 399 0.69 -11.08 -20.42
C ASP A 399 1.18 -10.39 -19.14
N TYR A 400 0.26 -9.95 -18.24
CA TYR A 400 0.61 -9.39 -16.94
C TYR A 400 0.99 -10.45 -15.89
N TYR A 401 0.50 -11.69 -16.04
CA TYR A 401 0.77 -12.81 -15.13
C TYR A 401 1.95 -13.67 -15.57
N GLU A 402 2.51 -13.41 -16.73
CA GLU A 402 3.62 -14.16 -17.29
C GLU A 402 4.92 -13.94 -16.53
N LEU A 403 5.62 -15.03 -16.22
CA LEU A 403 6.97 -15.00 -15.63
C LEU A 403 8.01 -14.65 -16.70
N LYS A 404 8.14 -13.40 -17.03
CA LYS A 404 9.06 -12.90 -18.06
C LYS A 404 10.10 -11.94 -17.50
N PRO A 405 11.31 -11.90 -18.11
CA PRO A 405 12.27 -10.85 -17.80
C PRO A 405 11.69 -9.47 -18.07
N MET A 406 12.09 -8.50 -17.25
CA MET A 406 11.79 -7.09 -17.49
C MET A 406 13.08 -6.32 -17.77
N GLU A 407 12.98 -5.31 -18.63
CA GLU A 407 14.08 -4.38 -18.82
C GLU A 407 14.25 -3.54 -17.54
N LEU A 408 15.35 -3.76 -16.86
CA LEU A 408 15.76 -2.88 -15.76
C LEU A 408 16.48 -1.66 -16.33
N PRO A 409 16.27 -0.46 -15.77
CA PRO A 409 17.05 0.71 -16.13
C PRO A 409 18.55 0.37 -16.08
N LYS A 410 19.29 0.78 -17.09
CA LYS A 410 20.77 0.65 -17.03
C LYS A 410 21.26 1.55 -15.90
N PRO A 411 22.16 1.09 -15.05
CA PRO A 411 22.79 1.93 -14.07
C PRO A 411 23.38 3.17 -14.76
N LYS A 412 23.14 4.36 -14.21
CA LYS A 412 23.93 5.52 -14.63
C LYS A 412 25.38 5.15 -14.32
N MET A 413 26.25 5.12 -15.31
CA MET A 413 27.67 4.95 -15.07
C MET A 413 28.10 6.11 -14.15
N LYS A 414 28.39 5.80 -12.89
CA LYS A 414 29.13 6.75 -12.04
C LYS A 414 30.47 6.98 -12.75
N GLU A 415 30.91 8.23 -12.86
CA GLU A 415 32.30 8.48 -13.13
C GLU A 415 33.11 7.77 -12.03
N VAL A 416 33.80 6.70 -12.42
CA VAL A 416 34.62 5.94 -11.48
C VAL A 416 35.73 6.86 -11.03
N ILE A 417 35.77 7.22 -9.77
CA ILE A 417 36.87 8.00 -9.23
C ILE A 417 38.17 7.17 -9.37
N PRO A 418 39.33 7.80 -9.59
CA PRO A 418 40.57 7.08 -9.86
C PRO A 418 40.91 5.99 -8.83
N GLU A 419 40.63 6.23 -7.55
CA GLU A 419 40.85 5.26 -6.47
C GLU A 419 39.90 4.03 -6.55
N GLU A 420 38.68 4.19 -7.08
CA GLU A 420 37.76 3.06 -7.31
C GLU A 420 38.25 2.22 -8.52
N LYS A 421 38.89 2.82 -9.51
CA LYS A 421 39.39 2.10 -10.67
C LYS A 421 40.46 1.09 -10.29
N GLU A 422 41.42 1.49 -9.45
CA GLU A 422 42.46 0.59 -8.94
C GLU A 422 41.85 -0.57 -8.13
N LEU A 423 40.82 -0.30 -7.35
CA LEU A 423 40.09 -1.32 -6.60
C LEU A 423 39.35 -2.30 -7.52
N TYR A 424 38.73 -1.82 -8.60
CA TYR A 424 38.04 -2.69 -9.56
C TYR A 424 39.03 -3.57 -10.34
N GLU A 425 40.17 -3.03 -10.75
CA GLU A 425 41.24 -3.79 -11.38
C GLU A 425 41.81 -4.88 -10.45
N LEU A 426 41.89 -4.60 -9.15
CA LEU A 426 42.32 -5.58 -8.15
C LEU A 426 41.30 -6.71 -7.97
N LEU A 427 40.02 -6.37 -7.94
CA LEU A 427 38.94 -7.34 -7.77
C LEU A 427 38.78 -8.25 -8.99
N ASP A 428 38.92 -7.71 -10.21
CA ASP A 428 38.94 -8.48 -11.44
C ASP A 428 40.12 -9.46 -11.45
N LYS A 429 41.29 -9.03 -10.96
CA LYS A 429 42.48 -9.87 -10.83
C LYS A 429 42.27 -11.08 -9.91
N PHE A 430 41.36 -10.94 -8.92
CA PHE A 430 40.99 -12.02 -8.00
C PHE A 430 39.71 -12.76 -8.41
N GLY A 431 39.14 -12.47 -9.61
CA GLY A 431 37.94 -13.13 -10.11
C GLY A 431 36.67 -12.79 -9.32
N ILE A 432 36.67 -11.67 -8.59
CA ILE A 432 35.55 -11.20 -7.81
C ILE A 432 34.71 -10.29 -8.70
N ASN A 433 33.51 -10.74 -9.06
CA ASN A 433 32.59 -9.97 -9.90
C ASN A 433 32.14 -8.68 -9.17
N HIS A 434 32.61 -7.54 -9.65
CA HIS A 434 32.28 -6.22 -9.08
C HIS A 434 30.98 -5.61 -9.61
N GLU A 435 30.34 -6.17 -10.65
CA GLU A 435 29.01 -5.72 -11.09
C GLU A 435 27.91 -5.95 -10.06
N THR A 436 28.15 -6.83 -9.08
CA THR A 436 27.24 -7.04 -7.93
C THR A 436 27.42 -6.04 -6.80
N LYS A 437 28.27 -5.03 -6.95
CA LYS A 437 28.77 -4.20 -5.85
C LYS A 437 28.00 -2.93 -5.50
N TYR A 438 26.95 -2.60 -6.18
CA TYR A 438 26.23 -1.35 -5.87
C TYR A 438 25.50 -1.35 -4.52
N HIS A 439 25.60 -2.43 -3.72
CA HIS A 439 24.89 -2.53 -2.43
C HIS A 439 25.75 -2.77 -1.20
N SER A 440 27.05 -2.76 -1.33
CA SER A 440 27.86 -3.23 -0.21
C SER A 440 28.78 -2.20 0.44
N ILE A 441 28.74 -0.94 0.09
CA ILE A 441 29.61 0.04 0.80
C ILE A 441 29.19 0.20 2.27
N ILE A 442 27.95 -0.05 2.63
CA ILE A 442 27.51 0.00 4.04
C ILE A 442 27.62 -1.36 4.76
N SER A 443 27.55 -2.48 4.04
CA SER A 443 27.74 -3.82 4.64
C SER A 443 29.14 -4.38 4.50
N THR A 444 30.04 -3.69 3.81
CA THR A 444 31.36 -4.21 3.43
C THR A 444 32.50 -3.69 4.30
N ILE A 445 32.25 -2.80 5.26
CA ILE A 445 33.31 -2.44 6.23
C ILE A 445 33.75 -3.71 7.00
N ASP A 446 32.77 -4.52 7.43
CA ASP A 446 33.07 -5.78 8.13
C ASP A 446 33.72 -6.85 7.23
N GLN A 447 33.45 -6.84 5.91
CA GLN A 447 34.08 -7.76 4.95
C GLN A 447 35.43 -7.26 4.46
N PHE A 448 35.67 -5.94 4.50
CA PHE A 448 37.02 -5.38 4.19
C PHE A 448 38.02 -5.71 5.28
N GLU A 449 37.66 -5.71 6.54
CA GLU A 449 38.57 -6.15 7.63
C GLU A 449 38.92 -7.63 7.48
N ASP A 450 37.99 -8.49 7.05
CA ASP A 450 38.26 -9.91 6.78
C ASP A 450 39.14 -10.12 5.51
N LEU A 451 38.97 -9.25 4.50
CA LEU A 451 39.78 -9.26 3.27
C LEU A 451 41.21 -8.72 3.52
N GLU A 452 41.34 -7.66 4.30
CA GLU A 452 42.64 -7.13 4.72
C GLU A 452 43.45 -8.15 5.53
N GLN A 453 42.81 -8.90 6.43
CA GLN A 453 43.41 -10.02 7.15
C GLN A 453 43.86 -11.16 6.23
N LYS A 454 43.03 -11.48 5.20
CA LYS A 454 43.40 -12.51 4.21
C LYS A 454 44.50 -12.07 3.26
N ILE A 455 44.56 -10.79 2.86
CA ILE A 455 45.60 -10.22 2.02
C ILE A 455 46.92 -10.15 2.82
N ASN A 456 46.88 -9.70 4.07
CA ASN A 456 48.07 -9.65 4.93
C ASN A 456 48.59 -11.06 5.31
N GLY A 457 47.74 -12.09 5.29
CA GLY A 457 48.13 -13.49 5.48
C GLY A 457 48.75 -14.18 4.23
N ILE A 458 48.68 -13.55 3.06
CA ILE A 458 49.28 -14.06 1.80
C ILE A 458 50.62 -13.39 1.51
N ILE A 459 50.97 -12.30 2.20
CA ILE A 459 52.23 -11.56 2.02
C ILE A 459 53.32 -12.01 3.04
N ILE A 460 53.02 -12.97 3.90
CA ILE A 460 54.01 -13.71 4.69
C ILE A 460 54.08 -15.14 4.16
#